data_ee29d690502fd63e07872c8ecb90189b
#
_entry.id   ee29d690502fd63e07872c8ecb90189b
#
_cell.length_a   1.000
_cell.length_b   1.000
_cell.length_c   1.000
_cell.angle_alpha   90.00
_cell.angle_beta   90.00
_cell.angle_gamma   90.00
#
_symmetry.space_group_name_H-M   'P 1'
#
loop_
_entity.id
_entity.type
_entity.pdbx_description
1 polymer ?
#
loop_
_entity_poly.entity_id
_entity_poly.type
_entity_poly.pdbx_seq_one_letter_code
_entity_poly.pdbx_strand_id
1 'polypeptide(L)'
;MGAITPIGNSVEEFWNGIKEGKTGFGPITYFDTADYRCKLAAEVKDFDPTQYMDKKSARRMEQFCQFAVAAAGQAIADAGLIMEQEDPYMVGCSVGSGIGSLQAMEREYDRLKEKGPGRVGPMLVPLMISNMAAGNVSIAYGLKGKSLNVVTACATGTHSIGEAYRTIQYGDADVMVAGGTESSITPIGIAGFSALTALSFSEDPQRASIPFDKDRNGFVMGEGSAVVVLEELEHAKRRGAKIYAELIGYGCSSDAYHITSPAEDGSGAATAMLNALKDGGVAPEKLTYINAHGTSTHHNDLFETRAIKLAFGEYAYDLKINSTKSMVGHLLGAAGAVEFVTCVKEIQEGYIHRTVGLRETEEELDLNYCRDSYEEEVPYALTNSLGFGGHNASLLLKKYME
;
A
#
# COMPACT_ATOMS: atom_id res chain seq x y z
N MET A 1 -0.21 12.80 6.79
CA MET A 1 -0.40 11.74 5.78
C MET A 1 -0.43 12.35 4.39
N GLY A 2 0.03 11.62 3.37
CA GLY A 2 -0.05 12.01 1.96
C GLY A 2 -0.37 10.83 1.06
N ALA A 3 -1.07 11.08 -0.04
CA ALA A 3 -1.50 10.02 -0.95
C ALA A 3 -1.56 10.53 -2.40
N ILE A 4 -1.09 9.71 -3.32
CA ILE A 4 -1.23 9.82 -4.77
C ILE A 4 -1.80 8.48 -5.23
N THR A 5 -3.04 8.49 -5.71
CA THR A 5 -3.79 7.26 -6.02
C THR A 5 -4.63 7.41 -7.29
N PRO A 6 -5.12 6.32 -7.89
CA PRO A 6 -5.98 6.37 -9.07
C PRO A 6 -7.30 7.14 -8.89
N ILE A 7 -7.72 7.39 -7.64
CA ILE A 7 -9.00 8.06 -7.31
C ILE A 7 -8.82 9.44 -6.67
N GLY A 8 -7.58 9.87 -6.41
CA GLY A 8 -7.28 11.20 -5.87
C GLY A 8 -5.79 11.39 -5.62
N ASN A 9 -5.31 12.63 -5.78
CA ASN A 9 -3.90 13.05 -5.63
C ASN A 9 -3.64 13.77 -4.29
N SER A 10 -4.54 13.63 -3.34
CA SER A 10 -4.40 14.02 -1.93
C SER A 10 -5.16 13.04 -1.05
N VAL A 11 -4.89 13.04 0.25
CA VAL A 11 -5.64 12.21 1.21
C VAL A 11 -7.12 12.58 1.24
N GLU A 12 -7.45 13.86 1.09
CA GLU A 12 -8.83 14.33 1.05
C GLU A 12 -9.59 13.84 -0.19
N GLU A 13 -9.00 14.01 -1.37
CA GLU A 13 -9.59 13.52 -2.63
C GLU A 13 -9.73 11.99 -2.63
N PHE A 14 -8.69 11.28 -2.19
CA PHE A 14 -8.69 9.84 -2.05
C PHE A 14 -9.82 9.38 -1.13
N TRP A 15 -9.93 9.96 0.06
CA TRP A 15 -10.94 9.57 1.05
C TRP A 15 -12.37 9.90 0.61
N ASN A 16 -12.58 11.03 -0.05
CA ASN A 16 -13.86 11.34 -0.66
C ASN A 16 -14.24 10.32 -1.75
N GLY A 17 -13.26 9.94 -2.60
CA GLY A 17 -13.46 8.87 -3.58
C GLY A 17 -13.82 7.52 -2.94
N ILE A 18 -13.19 7.17 -1.80
CA ILE A 18 -13.53 5.95 -1.02
C ILE A 18 -14.98 6.02 -0.54
N LYS A 19 -15.41 7.11 0.06
CA LYS A 19 -16.80 7.28 0.56
C LYS A 19 -17.84 7.21 -0.56
N GLU A 20 -17.53 7.77 -1.72
CA GLU A 20 -18.39 7.70 -2.92
C GLU A 20 -18.40 6.31 -3.57
N GLY A 21 -17.46 5.44 -3.25
CA GLY A 21 -17.25 4.16 -3.93
C GLY A 21 -16.72 4.33 -5.35
N LYS A 22 -15.92 5.37 -5.58
CA LYS A 22 -15.30 5.68 -6.87
C LYS A 22 -14.24 4.63 -7.21
N THR A 23 -14.28 4.11 -8.44
CA THR A 23 -13.26 3.18 -8.94
C THR A 23 -12.28 3.90 -9.84
N GLY A 24 -10.98 3.57 -9.70
CA GLY A 24 -9.90 4.14 -10.51
C GLY A 24 -9.64 3.40 -11.83
N PHE A 25 -10.43 2.36 -12.12
CA PHE A 25 -10.21 1.46 -13.25
C PHE A 25 -10.58 2.08 -14.58
N GLY A 26 -9.73 1.86 -15.58
CA GLY A 26 -9.97 2.29 -16.95
C GLY A 26 -9.03 1.61 -17.94
N PRO A 27 -9.24 1.82 -19.24
CA PRO A 27 -8.31 1.32 -20.25
C PRO A 27 -6.89 1.82 -19.99
N ILE A 28 -5.90 0.94 -20.16
CA ILE A 28 -4.49 1.33 -20.10
C ILE A 28 -4.20 2.35 -21.19
N THR A 29 -3.62 3.50 -20.81
CA THR A 29 -3.32 4.61 -21.72
C THR A 29 -1.84 4.77 -22.03
N TYR A 30 -0.95 4.14 -21.25
CA TYR A 30 0.50 4.33 -21.38
C TYR A 30 1.12 3.62 -22.58
N PHE A 31 0.43 2.63 -23.15
CA PHE A 31 0.88 1.87 -24.33
C PHE A 31 -0.29 1.20 -25.05
N ASP A 32 -0.07 0.75 -26.28
CA ASP A 32 -1.07 0.01 -27.05
C ASP A 32 -1.27 -1.40 -26.46
N THR A 33 -2.50 -1.72 -26.11
CA THR A 33 -2.91 -2.98 -25.52
C THR A 33 -3.59 -3.94 -26.48
N ALA A 34 -3.57 -3.70 -27.80
CA ALA A 34 -4.29 -4.51 -28.79
C ALA A 34 -4.00 -6.01 -28.63
N ASP A 35 -2.74 -6.37 -28.43
CA ASP A 35 -2.27 -7.76 -28.29
C ASP A 35 -2.29 -8.29 -26.84
N TYR A 36 -2.68 -7.47 -25.86
CA TYR A 36 -2.73 -7.87 -24.45
C TYR A 36 -4.10 -8.44 -24.05
N ARG A 37 -4.11 -9.46 -23.20
CA ARG A 37 -5.37 -9.97 -22.62
C ARG A 37 -5.92 -9.04 -21.55
N CYS A 38 -5.06 -8.43 -20.74
CA CYS A 38 -5.44 -7.43 -19.76
C CYS A 38 -5.53 -6.05 -20.44
N LYS A 39 -6.69 -5.41 -20.35
CA LYS A 39 -6.99 -4.12 -20.98
C LYS A 39 -7.10 -2.98 -19.98
N LEU A 40 -7.31 -3.30 -18.69
CA LEU A 40 -7.61 -2.34 -17.66
C LEU A 40 -6.47 -2.22 -16.64
N ALA A 41 -6.26 -1.00 -16.15
CA ALA A 41 -5.39 -0.70 -15.03
C ALA A 41 -6.00 0.43 -14.18
N ALA A 42 -5.42 0.67 -13.03
CA ALA A 42 -5.74 1.79 -12.17
C ALA A 42 -4.58 2.81 -12.22
N GLU A 43 -4.55 3.61 -13.27
CA GLU A 43 -3.55 4.66 -13.50
C GLU A 43 -3.84 5.90 -12.65
N VAL A 44 -2.79 6.54 -12.12
CA VAL A 44 -2.89 7.86 -11.50
C VAL A 44 -3.21 8.90 -12.58
N LYS A 45 -4.20 9.75 -12.32
CA LYS A 45 -4.70 10.75 -13.26
C LYS A 45 -4.32 12.16 -12.82
N ASP A 46 -4.09 13.04 -13.79
CA ASP A 46 -3.89 14.47 -13.58
C ASP A 46 -2.74 14.82 -12.61
N PHE A 47 -1.73 13.95 -12.51
CA PHE A 47 -0.57 14.18 -11.66
C PHE A 47 0.46 15.08 -12.34
N ASP A 48 0.73 16.24 -11.75
CA ASP A 48 1.81 17.14 -12.15
C ASP A 48 2.90 17.17 -11.08
N PRO A 49 4.05 16.52 -11.33
CA PRO A 49 5.16 16.51 -10.36
C PRO A 49 5.71 17.90 -10.06
N THR A 50 5.49 18.90 -10.94
CA THR A 50 6.01 20.25 -10.74
C THR A 50 5.32 21.02 -9.61
N GLN A 51 4.20 20.52 -9.10
CA GLN A 51 3.57 21.04 -7.89
C GLN A 51 4.35 20.68 -6.61
N TYR A 52 5.20 19.65 -6.66
CA TYR A 52 5.91 19.11 -5.49
C TYR A 52 7.43 19.22 -5.61
N MET A 53 7.96 19.39 -6.81
CA MET A 53 9.39 19.47 -7.07
C MET A 53 9.70 20.32 -8.31
N ASP A 54 10.92 20.85 -8.41
CA ASP A 54 11.31 21.58 -9.61
C ASP A 54 11.42 20.69 -10.85
N LYS A 55 11.25 21.28 -12.05
CA LYS A 55 11.28 20.57 -13.34
C LYS A 55 12.55 19.76 -13.58
N LYS A 56 13.71 20.19 -13.05
CA LYS A 56 14.98 19.51 -13.22
C LYS A 56 15.04 18.25 -12.35
N SER A 57 14.56 18.34 -11.12
CA SER A 57 14.42 17.21 -10.21
C SER A 57 13.43 16.20 -10.74
N ALA A 58 12.24 16.63 -11.21
CA ALA A 58 11.24 15.73 -11.80
C ALA A 58 11.78 14.91 -12.98
N ARG A 59 12.57 15.53 -13.87
CA ARG A 59 13.20 14.83 -15.02
C ARG A 59 14.30 13.83 -14.63
N ARG A 60 14.76 13.83 -13.40
CA ARG A 60 15.80 12.93 -12.87
C ARG A 60 15.23 11.81 -12.01
N MET A 61 13.91 11.71 -11.94
CA MET A 61 13.19 10.70 -11.19
C MET A 61 12.24 9.97 -12.12
N GLU A 62 12.11 8.66 -11.96
CA GLU A 62 11.02 7.91 -12.54
C GLU A 62 9.73 8.09 -11.73
N GLN A 63 8.61 7.75 -12.30
CA GLN A 63 7.27 8.08 -11.79
C GLN A 63 7.06 7.59 -10.34
N PHE A 64 7.51 6.37 -9.99
CA PHE A 64 7.39 5.86 -8.61
C PHE A 64 8.11 6.75 -7.58
N CYS A 65 9.26 7.34 -7.94
CA CYS A 65 9.96 8.30 -7.09
C CYS A 65 9.22 9.66 -7.02
N GLN A 66 8.65 10.11 -8.14
CA GLN A 66 7.86 11.35 -8.16
C GLN A 66 6.63 11.23 -7.26
N PHE A 67 5.92 10.10 -7.30
CA PHE A 67 4.80 9.80 -6.41
C PHE A 67 5.23 9.77 -4.93
N ALA A 68 6.36 9.12 -4.64
CA ALA A 68 6.90 9.05 -3.28
C ALA A 68 7.24 10.42 -2.71
N VAL A 69 7.95 11.27 -3.48
CA VAL A 69 8.31 12.63 -3.06
C VAL A 69 7.07 13.50 -2.87
N ALA A 70 6.08 13.39 -3.77
CA ALA A 70 4.84 14.13 -3.66
C ALA A 70 4.04 13.73 -2.41
N ALA A 71 3.82 12.43 -2.20
CA ALA A 71 3.11 11.93 -1.03
C ALA A 71 3.86 12.25 0.29
N ALA A 72 5.20 12.15 0.30
CA ALA A 72 6.01 12.54 1.45
C ALA A 72 5.88 14.03 1.77
N GLY A 73 5.89 14.90 0.75
CA GLY A 73 5.68 16.33 0.94
C GLY A 73 4.33 16.67 1.55
N GLN A 74 3.26 16.02 1.07
CA GLN A 74 1.93 16.13 1.66
C GLN A 74 1.94 15.68 3.13
N ALA A 75 2.58 14.53 3.43
CA ALA A 75 2.61 13.97 4.78
C ALA A 75 3.38 14.86 5.76
N ILE A 76 4.53 15.41 5.35
CA ILE A 76 5.35 16.33 6.16
C ILE A 76 4.59 17.63 6.42
N ALA A 77 3.93 18.18 5.38
CA ALA A 77 3.12 19.41 5.52
C ALA A 77 1.90 19.18 6.45
N ASP A 78 1.17 18.07 6.26
CA ASP A 78 0.02 17.70 7.10
C ASP A 78 0.42 17.45 8.57
N ALA A 79 1.61 16.89 8.80
CA ALA A 79 2.16 16.70 10.14
C ALA A 79 2.63 18.01 10.79
N GLY A 80 2.76 19.11 10.04
CA GLY A 80 3.35 20.35 10.51
C GLY A 80 4.81 20.16 10.97
N LEU A 81 5.53 19.20 10.37
CA LEU A 81 6.92 18.93 10.73
C LEU A 81 7.84 19.99 10.10
N ILE A 82 8.56 20.72 10.93
CA ILE A 82 9.47 21.80 10.54
C ILE A 82 10.89 21.32 10.75
N MET A 83 11.57 20.91 9.67
CA MET A 83 12.90 20.28 9.74
C MET A 83 13.98 21.13 10.40
N GLU A 84 13.86 22.45 10.35
CA GLU A 84 14.78 23.39 11.01
C GLU A 84 14.67 23.36 12.56
N GLN A 85 13.60 22.76 13.09
CA GLN A 85 13.36 22.60 14.54
C GLN A 85 13.68 21.19 15.02
N GLU A 86 14.02 20.29 14.12
CA GLU A 86 14.32 18.89 14.41
C GLU A 86 15.82 18.59 14.34
N ASP A 87 16.26 17.56 15.07
CA ASP A 87 17.52 16.92 14.75
C ASP A 87 17.36 16.09 13.47
N PRO A 88 17.96 16.50 12.34
CA PRO A 88 17.76 15.80 11.08
C PRO A 88 18.27 14.36 11.10
N TYR A 89 19.15 14.00 12.05
CA TYR A 89 19.64 12.63 12.23
C TYR A 89 18.66 11.74 13.02
N MET A 90 17.69 12.35 13.70
CA MET A 90 16.58 11.64 14.37
C MET A 90 15.30 11.59 13.51
N VAL A 91 15.33 12.12 12.28
CA VAL A 91 14.24 12.03 11.30
C VAL A 91 14.67 11.14 10.15
N GLY A 92 14.07 9.94 10.08
CA GLY A 92 14.40 8.91 9.10
C GLY A 92 13.36 8.75 7.99
N CYS A 93 13.65 7.85 7.04
CA CYS A 93 12.77 7.53 5.91
C CYS A 93 12.71 6.02 5.67
N SER A 94 11.50 5.48 5.52
CA SER A 94 11.26 4.09 5.10
C SER A 94 10.13 4.06 4.07
N VAL A 95 10.44 4.42 2.82
CA VAL A 95 9.49 4.37 1.70
C VAL A 95 9.95 3.33 0.71
N GLY A 96 9.20 2.21 0.65
CA GLY A 96 9.54 1.05 -0.17
C GLY A 96 8.89 1.07 -1.55
N SER A 97 9.53 0.41 -2.51
CA SER A 97 8.93 0.02 -3.79
C SER A 97 9.24 -1.45 -4.04
N GLY A 98 8.25 -2.21 -4.47
CA GLY A 98 8.39 -3.65 -4.69
C GLY A 98 9.27 -3.99 -5.90
N ILE A 99 9.27 -3.13 -6.92
CA ILE A 99 9.92 -3.42 -8.22
C ILE A 99 10.92 -2.33 -8.61
N GLY A 100 10.68 -1.07 -8.27
CA GLY A 100 11.40 0.07 -8.82
C GLY A 100 10.85 0.46 -10.21
N SER A 101 11.69 0.92 -11.14
CA SER A 101 11.22 1.36 -12.45
C SER A 101 11.45 0.33 -13.56
N LEU A 102 10.39 -0.34 -13.98
CA LEU A 102 10.36 -1.13 -15.22
C LEU A 102 10.44 -0.21 -16.45
N GLN A 103 9.86 0.99 -16.41
CA GLN A 103 9.92 1.97 -17.50
C GLN A 103 11.37 2.32 -17.87
N ALA A 104 12.22 2.58 -16.86
CA ALA A 104 13.63 2.87 -17.09
C ALA A 104 14.34 1.66 -17.71
N MET A 105 14.05 0.45 -17.25
CA MET A 105 14.64 -0.79 -17.74
C MET A 105 14.26 -1.03 -19.21
N GLU A 106 12.98 -0.97 -19.55
CA GLU A 106 12.49 -1.16 -20.92
C GLU A 106 13.13 -0.15 -21.89
N ARG A 107 13.05 1.13 -21.55
CA ARG A 107 13.58 2.24 -22.35
C ARG A 107 15.08 2.09 -22.63
N GLU A 108 15.86 1.78 -21.61
CA GLU A 108 17.31 1.64 -21.77
C GLU A 108 17.73 0.30 -22.39
N TYR A 109 16.91 -0.75 -22.21
CA TYR A 109 17.12 -2.02 -22.91
C TYR A 109 16.90 -1.88 -24.43
N ASP A 110 15.86 -1.18 -24.85
CA ASP A 110 15.65 -0.88 -26.28
C ASP A 110 16.79 -0.04 -26.85
N ARG A 111 17.24 0.97 -26.10
CA ARG A 111 18.41 1.76 -26.49
C ARG A 111 19.68 0.91 -26.60
N LEU A 112 19.88 -0.04 -25.68
CA LEU A 112 21.00 -1.00 -25.75
C LEU A 112 20.95 -1.84 -27.03
N LYS A 113 19.76 -2.37 -27.37
CA LYS A 113 19.56 -3.19 -28.57
C LYS A 113 19.77 -2.42 -29.87
N GLU A 114 19.23 -1.21 -29.94
CA GLU A 114 19.28 -0.40 -31.15
C GLU A 114 20.66 0.27 -31.37
N LYS A 115 21.32 0.73 -30.31
CA LYS A 115 22.47 1.64 -30.38
C LYS A 115 23.73 1.14 -29.70
N GLY A 116 23.66 -0.06 -29.08
CA GLY A 116 24.78 -0.69 -28.39
C GLY A 116 25.08 -0.12 -26.99
N PRO A 117 26.01 -0.77 -26.24
CA PRO A 117 26.24 -0.50 -24.82
C PRO A 117 26.76 0.91 -24.51
N GLY A 118 27.47 1.54 -25.44
CA GLY A 118 27.96 2.91 -25.28
C GLY A 118 26.87 4.00 -25.32
N ARG A 119 25.60 3.62 -25.54
CA ARG A 119 24.46 4.54 -25.61
C ARG A 119 23.46 4.39 -24.47
N VAL A 120 23.66 3.41 -23.58
CA VAL A 120 22.86 3.30 -22.36
C VAL A 120 23.05 4.54 -21.51
N GLY A 121 21.96 5.07 -20.99
CA GLY A 121 21.96 6.29 -20.20
C GLY A 121 22.74 6.14 -18.87
N PRO A 122 23.58 7.10 -18.49
CA PRO A 122 24.40 7.02 -17.27
C PRO A 122 23.53 6.97 -15.98
N MET A 123 22.27 7.36 -16.09
CA MET A 123 21.32 7.39 -14.96
C MET A 123 20.47 6.12 -14.87
N LEU A 124 20.65 5.10 -15.73
CA LEU A 124 19.82 3.90 -15.69
C LEU A 124 19.75 3.30 -14.27
N VAL A 125 20.89 3.05 -13.65
CA VAL A 125 20.93 2.39 -12.32
C VAL A 125 20.19 3.21 -11.27
N PRO A 126 20.48 4.51 -11.04
CA PRO A 126 19.76 5.30 -10.04
C PRO A 126 18.27 5.58 -10.41
N LEU A 127 17.89 5.46 -11.67
CA LEU A 127 16.48 5.57 -12.05
C LEU A 127 15.69 4.26 -11.80
N MET A 128 16.36 3.12 -11.89
CA MET A 128 15.72 1.81 -11.88
C MET A 128 15.54 1.24 -10.45
N ILE A 129 16.56 1.38 -9.58
CA ILE A 129 16.60 0.67 -8.30
C ILE A 129 15.57 1.21 -7.31
N SER A 130 14.92 0.30 -6.61
CA SER A 130 13.76 0.59 -5.75
C SER A 130 14.06 1.46 -4.53
N ASN A 131 15.30 1.41 -3.99
CA ASN A 131 15.71 2.24 -2.84
C ASN A 131 15.75 3.74 -3.15
N MET A 132 15.64 4.12 -4.43
CA MET A 132 15.62 5.53 -4.81
C MET A 132 14.34 6.25 -4.43
N ALA A 133 13.27 5.54 -4.08
CA ALA A 133 12.10 6.15 -3.46
C ALA A 133 12.49 6.82 -2.12
N ALA A 134 13.01 6.05 -1.18
CA ALA A 134 13.49 6.57 0.10
C ALA A 134 14.65 7.58 -0.06
N GLY A 135 15.58 7.31 -0.99
CA GLY A 135 16.71 8.19 -1.27
C GLY A 135 16.27 9.57 -1.76
N ASN A 136 15.35 9.65 -2.71
CA ASN A 136 14.85 10.93 -3.22
C ASN A 136 14.00 11.68 -2.19
N VAL A 137 13.18 10.98 -1.39
CA VAL A 137 12.44 11.58 -0.27
C VAL A 137 13.42 12.19 0.74
N SER A 138 14.43 11.43 1.16
CA SER A 138 15.45 11.90 2.11
C SER A 138 16.20 13.14 1.59
N ILE A 139 16.58 13.17 0.31
CA ILE A 139 17.25 14.30 -0.33
C ILE A 139 16.33 15.52 -0.41
N ALA A 140 15.07 15.30 -0.82
CA ALA A 140 14.11 16.39 -1.02
C ALA A 140 13.77 17.12 0.28
N TYR A 141 13.70 16.41 1.41
CA TYR A 141 13.23 16.94 2.69
C TYR A 141 14.31 16.99 3.78
N GLY A 142 15.56 16.67 3.45
CA GLY A 142 16.69 16.80 4.38
C GLY A 142 16.68 15.78 5.53
N LEU A 143 16.07 14.59 5.33
CA LEU A 143 15.98 13.53 6.33
C LEU A 143 17.32 12.79 6.40
N LYS A 144 18.05 12.91 7.49
CA LYS A 144 19.42 12.36 7.63
C LYS A 144 19.48 11.16 8.58
N GLY A 145 18.37 10.80 9.20
CA GLY A 145 18.27 9.61 10.02
C GLY A 145 18.32 8.31 9.20
N LYS A 146 17.93 7.22 9.81
CA LYS A 146 17.91 5.91 9.18
C LYS A 146 17.05 5.93 7.91
N SER A 147 17.65 5.60 6.76
CA SER A 147 16.94 5.54 5.46
C SER A 147 16.97 4.12 4.92
N LEU A 148 15.79 3.53 4.73
CA LEU A 148 15.62 2.14 4.33
C LEU A 148 14.65 2.02 3.15
N ASN A 149 14.85 0.97 2.36
CA ASN A 149 13.87 0.45 1.41
C ASN A 149 13.65 -1.04 1.72
N VAL A 150 12.52 -1.34 2.29
CA VAL A 150 12.08 -2.73 2.46
C VAL A 150 11.47 -3.20 1.15
N VAL A 151 11.79 -4.42 0.71
CA VAL A 151 11.23 -5.02 -0.50
C VAL A 151 10.67 -6.39 -0.16
N THR A 152 9.35 -6.49 -0.12
CA THR A 152 8.60 -7.71 0.18
C THR A 152 7.37 -7.85 -0.72
N ALA A 153 7.57 -7.55 -2.02
CA ALA A 153 6.52 -7.58 -3.04
C ALA A 153 5.30 -6.73 -2.59
N CYS A 154 4.09 -7.35 -2.57
CA CYS A 154 2.85 -6.65 -2.22
C CYS A 154 2.78 -6.21 -0.74
N ALA A 155 3.62 -6.76 0.14
CA ALA A 155 3.69 -6.39 1.55
C ALA A 155 4.71 -5.27 1.84
N THR A 156 5.38 -4.73 0.83
CA THR A 156 6.44 -3.73 0.95
C THR A 156 6.02 -2.51 1.78
N GLY A 157 4.87 -1.89 1.48
CA GLY A 157 4.40 -0.70 2.19
C GLY A 157 4.09 -0.97 3.66
N THR A 158 3.45 -2.09 3.95
CA THR A 158 3.13 -2.53 5.32
C THR A 158 4.39 -2.81 6.12
N HIS A 159 5.35 -3.56 5.57
CA HIS A 159 6.64 -3.79 6.21
C HIS A 159 7.44 -2.49 6.38
N SER A 160 7.44 -1.58 5.40
CA SER A 160 8.13 -0.30 5.50
C SER A 160 7.62 0.55 6.67
N ILE A 161 6.30 0.56 6.89
CA ILE A 161 5.67 1.22 8.04
C ILE A 161 5.99 0.48 9.34
N GLY A 162 5.93 -0.86 9.34
CA GLY A 162 6.26 -1.68 10.50
C GLY A 162 7.71 -1.55 10.95
N GLU A 163 8.67 -1.53 10.02
CA GLU A 163 10.09 -1.32 10.34
C GLU A 163 10.39 0.11 10.80
N ALA A 164 9.66 1.10 10.28
CA ALA A 164 9.71 2.47 10.77
C ALA A 164 9.19 2.57 12.21
N TYR A 165 8.08 1.90 12.53
CA TYR A 165 7.56 1.78 13.89
C TYR A 165 8.58 1.16 14.84
N ARG A 166 9.24 0.06 14.46
CA ARG A 166 10.31 -0.55 15.28
C ARG A 166 11.48 0.39 15.48
N THR A 167 11.87 1.15 14.44
CA THR A 167 12.95 2.13 14.53
C THR A 167 12.68 3.17 15.61
N ILE A 168 11.44 3.68 15.69
CA ILE A 168 11.01 4.62 16.75
C ILE A 168 10.96 3.93 18.11
N GLN A 169 10.39 2.72 18.21
CA GLN A 169 10.33 1.96 19.48
C GLN A 169 11.71 1.70 20.09
N TYR A 170 12.73 1.47 19.26
CA TYR A 170 14.11 1.26 19.73
C TYR A 170 14.84 2.57 20.05
N GLY A 171 14.25 3.75 19.77
CA GLY A 171 14.87 5.04 19.99
C GLY A 171 15.94 5.40 18.95
N ASP A 172 15.95 4.71 17.81
CA ASP A 172 16.88 5.02 16.70
C ASP A 172 16.42 6.25 15.89
N ALA A 173 15.16 6.68 16.04
CA ALA A 173 14.59 7.89 15.46
C ALA A 173 13.42 8.39 16.31
N ASP A 174 13.21 9.71 16.34
CA ASP A 174 12.00 10.33 16.90
C ASP A 174 10.87 10.38 15.86
N VAL A 175 11.23 10.51 14.58
CA VAL A 175 10.28 10.64 13.47
C VAL A 175 10.72 9.77 12.30
N MET A 176 9.77 9.08 11.68
CA MET A 176 9.97 8.31 10.44
C MET A 176 8.93 8.70 9.39
N VAL A 177 9.40 9.12 8.23
CA VAL A 177 8.59 9.28 7.02
C VAL A 177 8.51 7.91 6.35
N ALA A 178 7.35 7.25 6.41
CA ALA A 178 7.21 5.83 6.06
C ALA A 178 6.05 5.57 5.09
N GLY A 179 6.18 4.56 4.27
CA GLY A 179 5.12 4.18 3.33
C GLY A 179 5.58 3.33 2.16
N GLY A 180 4.85 3.43 1.06
CA GLY A 180 5.15 2.68 -0.15
C GLY A 180 4.79 3.44 -1.43
N THR A 181 5.43 3.05 -2.51
CA THR A 181 5.22 3.64 -3.84
C THR A 181 5.41 2.58 -4.92
N GLU A 182 4.66 2.68 -6.01
CA GLU A 182 4.83 1.81 -7.18
C GLU A 182 4.33 2.48 -8.46
N SER A 183 4.98 2.17 -9.59
CA SER A 183 4.53 2.54 -10.93
C SER A 183 5.00 1.48 -11.92
N SER A 184 4.26 0.36 -11.99
CA SER A 184 4.65 -0.83 -12.76
C SER A 184 3.67 -1.15 -13.91
N ILE A 185 2.80 -0.19 -14.29
CA ILE A 185 1.90 -0.32 -15.44
C ILE A 185 2.72 -0.06 -16.71
N THR A 186 3.41 -1.10 -17.17
CA THR A 186 4.28 -1.09 -18.34
C THR A 186 4.01 -2.30 -19.24
N PRO A 187 4.47 -2.29 -20.49
CA PRO A 187 4.36 -3.45 -21.37
C PRO A 187 4.83 -4.74 -20.71
N ILE A 188 6.06 -4.80 -20.19
CA ILE A 188 6.59 -6.00 -19.55
C ILE A 188 5.91 -6.30 -18.20
N GLY A 189 5.53 -5.27 -17.44
CA GLY A 189 4.81 -5.43 -16.18
C GLY A 189 3.47 -6.13 -16.39
N ILE A 190 2.64 -5.60 -17.29
CA ILE A 190 1.33 -6.19 -17.62
C ILE A 190 1.49 -7.57 -18.26
N ALA A 191 2.46 -7.77 -19.16
CA ALA A 191 2.73 -9.08 -19.77
C ALA A 191 3.15 -10.12 -18.72
N GLY A 192 4.07 -9.76 -17.82
CA GLY A 192 4.59 -10.65 -16.77
C GLY A 192 3.51 -11.12 -15.80
N PHE A 193 2.70 -10.19 -15.25
CA PHE A 193 1.61 -10.54 -14.36
C PHE A 193 0.45 -11.24 -15.08
N SER A 194 0.22 -10.96 -16.38
CA SER A 194 -0.74 -11.73 -17.21
C SER A 194 -0.28 -13.18 -17.42
N ALA A 195 1.02 -13.39 -17.62
CA ALA A 195 1.59 -14.74 -17.77
C ALA A 195 1.46 -15.57 -16.48
N LEU A 196 1.47 -14.92 -15.32
CA LEU A 196 1.17 -15.54 -14.02
C LEU A 196 -0.33 -15.82 -13.82
N THR A 197 -1.21 -15.42 -14.74
CA THR A 197 -2.68 -15.45 -14.58
C THR A 197 -3.17 -14.72 -13.32
N ALA A 198 -2.43 -13.72 -12.87
CA ALA A 198 -2.73 -12.97 -11.66
C ALA A 198 -3.66 -11.77 -11.92
N LEU A 199 -3.64 -11.23 -13.16
CA LEU A 199 -4.45 -10.08 -13.53
C LEU A 199 -5.87 -10.47 -13.92
N SER A 200 -6.81 -9.57 -13.63
CA SER A 200 -8.16 -9.64 -14.17
C SER A 200 -8.16 -9.38 -15.67
N PHE A 201 -8.90 -10.20 -16.41
CA PHE A 201 -9.14 -10.03 -17.84
C PHE A 201 -10.54 -9.49 -18.13
N SER A 202 -11.23 -8.97 -17.11
CA SER A 202 -12.50 -8.28 -17.30
C SER A 202 -12.30 -7.03 -18.15
N GLU A 203 -13.22 -6.80 -19.08
CA GLU A 203 -13.31 -5.55 -19.86
C GLU A 203 -14.30 -4.55 -19.24
N ASP A 204 -15.07 -5.00 -18.22
CA ASP A 204 -15.98 -4.16 -17.46
C ASP A 204 -15.25 -3.55 -16.25
N PRO A 205 -14.98 -2.23 -16.22
CA PRO A 205 -14.34 -1.58 -15.08
C PRO A 205 -15.07 -1.80 -13.75
N GLN A 206 -16.41 -1.99 -13.77
CA GLN A 206 -17.20 -2.18 -12.56
C GLN A 206 -17.08 -3.61 -11.99
N ARG A 207 -16.48 -4.53 -12.76
CA ARG A 207 -16.31 -5.95 -12.40
C ARG A 207 -14.84 -6.40 -12.49
N ALA A 208 -13.91 -5.47 -12.65
CA ALA A 208 -12.50 -5.82 -12.86
C ALA A 208 -11.77 -6.18 -11.55
N SER A 209 -12.07 -5.49 -10.45
CA SER A 209 -11.55 -5.80 -9.11
C SER A 209 -12.72 -5.94 -8.15
N ILE A 210 -13.04 -7.18 -7.78
CA ILE A 210 -14.21 -7.58 -6.98
C ILE A 210 -13.80 -8.55 -5.88
N PRO A 211 -13.00 -8.08 -4.88
CA PRO A 211 -12.55 -8.93 -3.79
C PRO A 211 -13.71 -9.69 -3.12
N PHE A 212 -13.48 -10.95 -2.81
CA PHE A 212 -14.43 -11.89 -2.15
C PHE A 212 -15.68 -12.25 -2.97
N ASP A 213 -15.88 -11.66 -4.15
CA ASP A 213 -17.00 -12.05 -5.03
C ASP A 213 -16.74 -13.42 -5.67
N LYS A 214 -17.79 -14.20 -5.87
CA LYS A 214 -17.69 -15.53 -6.49
C LYS A 214 -17.15 -15.49 -7.92
N ASP A 215 -17.37 -14.39 -8.65
CA ASP A 215 -16.94 -14.19 -10.03
C ASP A 215 -15.54 -13.55 -10.16
N ARG A 216 -14.83 -13.35 -9.03
CA ARG A 216 -13.45 -12.78 -9.03
C ARG A 216 -12.50 -13.62 -9.88
N ASN A 217 -11.62 -12.98 -10.62
CA ASN A 217 -10.75 -13.68 -11.57
C ASN A 217 -9.33 -13.14 -11.67
N GLY A 218 -8.92 -12.27 -10.75
CA GLY A 218 -7.60 -11.64 -10.75
C GLY A 218 -7.66 -10.21 -10.25
N PHE A 219 -6.52 -9.59 -10.03
CA PHE A 219 -6.44 -8.20 -9.61
C PHE A 219 -6.31 -7.23 -10.78
N VAL A 220 -6.70 -5.99 -10.60
CA VAL A 220 -6.36 -4.87 -11.49
C VAL A 220 -5.06 -4.24 -10.99
N MET A 221 -4.02 -4.16 -11.83
CA MET A 221 -2.78 -3.48 -11.47
C MET A 221 -3.04 -1.98 -11.31
N GLY A 222 -2.61 -1.44 -10.17
CA GLY A 222 -2.64 -0.01 -9.89
C GLY A 222 -1.25 0.56 -9.66
N GLU A 223 -1.18 1.87 -9.61
CA GLU A 223 0.03 2.63 -9.29
C GLU A 223 -0.28 3.75 -8.30
N GLY A 224 0.75 4.29 -7.67
CA GLY A 224 0.61 5.41 -6.74
C GLY A 224 1.59 5.34 -5.58
N SER A 225 1.31 6.14 -4.55
CA SER A 225 2.09 6.19 -3.31
C SER A 225 1.20 6.63 -2.15
N ALA A 226 1.47 6.09 -0.97
CA ALA A 226 1.03 6.71 0.26
C ALA A 226 2.17 6.75 1.26
N VAL A 227 2.24 7.87 2.00
CA VAL A 227 3.28 8.14 2.97
C VAL A 227 2.66 8.72 4.23
N VAL A 228 3.14 8.27 5.37
CA VAL A 228 2.73 8.76 6.70
C VAL A 228 3.95 9.25 7.47
N VAL A 229 3.75 10.19 8.37
CA VAL A 229 4.72 10.54 9.39
C VAL A 229 4.36 9.75 10.65
N LEU A 230 5.23 8.83 11.04
CA LEU A 230 5.21 8.17 12.35
C LEU A 230 6.10 8.97 13.28
N GLU A 231 5.67 9.16 14.50
CA GLU A 231 6.35 10.00 15.46
C GLU A 231 6.23 9.41 16.87
N GLU A 232 7.29 9.52 17.67
CA GLU A 232 7.27 9.17 19.08
C GLU A 232 6.20 10.02 19.79
N LEU A 233 5.39 9.40 20.64
CA LEU A 233 4.19 10.03 21.20
C LEU A 233 4.50 11.30 22.00
N GLU A 234 5.50 11.26 22.88
CA GLU A 234 5.85 12.42 23.71
C GLU A 234 6.53 13.52 22.87
N HIS A 235 7.23 13.15 21.79
CA HIS A 235 7.75 14.10 20.81
C HIS A 235 6.60 14.84 20.12
N ALA A 236 5.59 14.11 19.60
CA ALA A 236 4.40 14.67 18.97
C ALA A 236 3.64 15.64 19.90
N LYS A 237 3.42 15.21 21.15
CA LYS A 237 2.76 16.05 22.18
C LYS A 237 3.55 17.31 22.49
N ARG A 238 4.88 17.23 22.65
CA ARG A 238 5.72 18.41 22.97
C ARG A 238 5.62 19.52 21.93
N ARG A 239 5.51 19.16 20.65
CA ARG A 239 5.37 20.13 19.55
C ARG A 239 3.92 20.46 19.19
N GLY A 240 2.93 19.87 19.91
CA GLY A 240 1.49 20.08 19.66
C GLY A 240 1.01 19.52 18.32
N ALA A 241 1.57 18.41 17.88
CA ALA A 241 1.18 17.77 16.64
C ALA A 241 -0.26 17.23 16.71
N LYS A 242 -0.98 17.27 15.60
CA LYS A 242 -2.25 16.58 15.46
C LYS A 242 -2.02 15.09 15.33
N ILE A 243 -2.49 14.30 16.30
CA ILE A 243 -2.38 12.85 16.30
C ILE A 243 -3.66 12.25 15.70
N TYR A 244 -3.53 11.45 14.66
CA TYR A 244 -4.64 10.84 13.94
C TYR A 244 -5.05 9.48 14.51
N ALA A 245 -4.08 8.65 14.84
CA ALA A 245 -4.23 7.33 15.43
C ALA A 245 -2.91 6.91 16.08
N GLU A 246 -2.92 5.84 16.86
CA GLU A 246 -1.74 5.18 17.38
C GLU A 246 -1.48 3.91 16.58
N LEU A 247 -0.27 3.74 16.04
CA LEU A 247 0.22 2.45 15.58
C LEU A 247 0.77 1.71 16.79
N ILE A 248 0.11 0.64 17.21
CA ILE A 248 0.41 -0.06 18.45
C ILE A 248 0.93 -1.48 18.27
N GLY A 249 0.82 -2.04 17.07
CA GLY A 249 1.31 -3.40 16.84
C GLY A 249 1.73 -3.64 15.40
N TYR A 250 2.80 -4.41 15.25
CA TYR A 250 3.32 -4.90 13.98
C TYR A 250 3.62 -6.39 14.09
N GLY A 251 2.99 -7.18 13.23
CA GLY A 251 3.22 -8.61 13.11
C GLY A 251 3.66 -8.98 11.72
N CYS A 252 4.60 -9.91 11.63
CA CYS A 252 5.06 -10.47 10.36
C CYS A 252 5.31 -11.96 10.49
N SER A 253 5.28 -12.64 9.34
CA SER A 253 5.58 -14.07 9.21
C SER A 253 5.98 -14.39 7.78
N SER A 254 6.40 -15.63 7.55
CA SER A 254 6.60 -16.18 6.21
C SER A 254 5.83 -17.50 6.08
N ASP A 255 5.15 -17.69 4.95
CA ASP A 255 4.49 -18.95 4.66
C ASP A 255 5.47 -20.10 4.45
N ALA A 256 6.67 -19.81 3.93
CA ALA A 256 7.68 -20.80 3.55
C ALA A 256 7.08 -21.97 2.73
N TYR A 257 6.13 -21.66 1.85
CA TYR A 257 5.31 -22.64 1.12
C TYR A 257 5.55 -22.59 -0.38
N HIS A 258 5.21 -21.48 -1.04
CA HIS A 258 5.28 -21.33 -2.50
C HIS A 258 5.70 -19.92 -2.91
N ILE A 259 6.29 -19.76 -4.10
CA ILE A 259 6.82 -18.45 -4.55
C ILE A 259 5.73 -17.41 -4.86
N THR A 260 4.51 -17.84 -5.24
CA THR A 260 3.42 -16.93 -5.64
C THR A 260 2.08 -17.21 -4.97
N SER A 261 1.86 -18.41 -4.42
CA SER A 261 0.61 -18.76 -3.74
C SER A 261 0.76 -18.66 -2.24
N PRO A 262 -0.19 -18.06 -1.52
CA PRO A 262 -0.24 -18.16 -0.07
C PRO A 262 -0.41 -19.61 0.39
N ALA A 263 -0.06 -19.90 1.65
CA ALA A 263 -0.32 -21.19 2.25
C ALA A 263 -1.83 -21.46 2.32
N GLU A 264 -2.26 -22.63 1.85
CA GLU A 264 -3.69 -22.99 1.71
C GLU A 264 -4.45 -23.02 3.04
N ASP A 265 -3.74 -23.31 4.13
CA ASP A 265 -4.29 -23.34 5.49
C ASP A 265 -4.39 -21.94 6.13
N GLY A 266 -3.80 -20.92 5.51
CA GLY A 266 -3.78 -19.54 6.00
C GLY A 266 -2.93 -19.31 7.25
N SER A 267 -2.14 -20.30 7.68
CA SER A 267 -1.39 -20.26 8.96
C SER A 267 -0.39 -19.11 9.04
N GLY A 268 0.30 -18.78 7.93
CA GLY A 268 1.23 -17.67 7.88
C GLY A 268 0.55 -16.33 8.11
N ALA A 269 -0.49 -16.01 7.35
CA ALA A 269 -1.24 -14.77 7.50
C ALA A 269 -1.91 -14.67 8.89
N ALA A 270 -2.48 -15.78 9.41
CA ALA A 270 -3.03 -15.83 10.77
C ALA A 270 -1.98 -15.50 11.83
N THR A 271 -0.76 -16.04 11.67
CA THR A 271 0.36 -15.74 12.57
C THR A 271 0.76 -14.27 12.54
N ALA A 272 0.79 -13.63 11.37
CA ALA A 272 1.08 -12.20 11.27
C ALA A 272 0.03 -11.36 12.02
N MET A 273 -1.27 -11.66 11.84
CA MET A 273 -2.36 -10.99 12.55
C MET A 273 -2.24 -11.15 14.07
N LEU A 274 -2.05 -12.39 14.55
CA LEU A 274 -1.89 -12.68 15.98
C LEU A 274 -0.65 -12.02 16.58
N ASN A 275 0.46 -11.96 15.85
CA ASN A 275 1.66 -11.26 16.28
C ASN A 275 1.43 -9.75 16.41
N ALA A 276 0.68 -9.12 15.49
CA ALA A 276 0.33 -7.70 15.60
C ALA A 276 -0.55 -7.42 16.83
N LEU A 277 -1.56 -8.26 17.09
CA LEU A 277 -2.41 -8.16 18.27
C LEU A 277 -1.61 -8.35 19.57
N LYS A 278 -0.72 -9.34 19.61
CA LYS A 278 0.16 -9.61 20.75
C LYS A 278 1.12 -8.44 21.02
N ASP A 279 1.70 -7.87 19.96
CA ASP A 279 2.60 -6.72 20.05
C ASP A 279 1.88 -5.50 20.64
N GLY A 280 0.64 -5.24 20.19
CA GLY A 280 -0.20 -4.16 20.72
C GLY A 280 -0.90 -4.45 22.05
N GLY A 281 -0.78 -5.67 22.58
CA GLY A 281 -1.44 -6.09 23.84
C GLY A 281 -2.98 -6.08 23.75
N VAL A 282 -3.54 -6.33 22.55
CA VAL A 282 -4.99 -6.29 22.29
C VAL A 282 -5.53 -7.71 22.15
N ALA A 283 -6.59 -8.01 22.89
CA ALA A 283 -7.30 -9.29 22.73
C ALA A 283 -8.06 -9.31 21.38
N PRO A 284 -8.09 -10.46 20.69
CA PRO A 284 -8.76 -10.58 19.36
C PRO A 284 -10.19 -10.04 19.36
N GLU A 285 -10.96 -10.26 20.42
CA GLU A 285 -12.35 -9.88 20.56
C GLU A 285 -12.58 -8.37 20.69
N LYS A 286 -11.53 -7.57 20.75
CA LYS A 286 -11.58 -6.11 20.75
C LYS A 286 -11.40 -5.49 19.38
N LEU A 287 -10.93 -6.27 18.42
CA LEU A 287 -10.78 -5.78 17.06
C LEU A 287 -12.15 -5.55 16.41
N THR A 288 -12.35 -4.42 15.77
CA THR A 288 -13.62 -4.08 15.13
C THR A 288 -13.57 -4.34 13.64
N TYR A 289 -12.43 -4.13 13.02
CA TYR A 289 -12.33 -4.01 11.58
C TYR A 289 -10.98 -4.53 11.04
N ILE A 290 -11.04 -5.20 9.89
CA ILE A 290 -9.88 -5.64 9.11
C ILE A 290 -9.95 -5.04 7.70
N ASN A 291 -8.94 -4.26 7.33
CA ASN A 291 -8.64 -3.96 5.93
C ASN A 291 -7.83 -5.14 5.37
N ALA A 292 -8.48 -5.97 4.58
CA ALA A 292 -7.91 -7.19 4.07
C ALA A 292 -6.95 -6.93 2.91
N HIS A 293 -6.02 -7.85 2.70
CA HIS A 293 -5.24 -7.87 1.46
C HIS A 293 -6.15 -7.97 0.24
N GLY A 294 -7.14 -8.89 0.24
CA GLY A 294 -8.31 -8.91 -0.63
C GLY A 294 -8.04 -8.53 -2.08
N THR A 295 -7.30 -9.36 -2.82
CA THR A 295 -6.77 -9.00 -4.16
C THR A 295 -7.75 -9.25 -5.30
N SER A 296 -8.92 -9.83 -5.04
CA SER A 296 -9.82 -10.31 -6.11
C SER A 296 -9.24 -11.51 -6.89
N THR A 297 -8.22 -12.17 -6.37
CA THR A 297 -7.75 -13.46 -6.90
C THR A 297 -8.43 -14.60 -6.17
N HIS A 298 -8.67 -15.70 -6.87
CA HIS A 298 -9.41 -16.84 -6.30
C HIS A 298 -8.73 -17.38 -5.03
N HIS A 299 -7.44 -17.66 -5.08
CA HIS A 299 -6.70 -18.27 -3.98
C HIS A 299 -6.47 -17.31 -2.81
N ASN A 300 -6.06 -16.06 -3.08
CA ASN A 300 -5.77 -15.13 -2.00
C ASN A 300 -6.99 -14.91 -1.11
N ASP A 301 -8.14 -14.59 -1.71
CA ASP A 301 -9.33 -14.20 -0.94
C ASP A 301 -9.87 -15.39 -0.12
N LEU A 302 -9.75 -16.59 -0.68
CA LEU A 302 -10.10 -17.82 0.02
C LEU A 302 -9.16 -18.12 1.21
N PHE A 303 -7.85 -18.04 0.97
CA PHE A 303 -6.87 -18.39 2.00
C PHE A 303 -6.75 -17.31 3.07
N GLU A 304 -6.94 -16.04 2.73
CA GLU A 304 -7.06 -14.97 3.72
C GLU A 304 -8.32 -15.13 4.59
N THR A 305 -9.44 -15.56 4.03
CA THR A 305 -10.64 -15.92 4.80
C THR A 305 -10.35 -17.02 5.80
N ARG A 306 -9.65 -18.08 5.39
CA ARG A 306 -9.22 -19.16 6.29
C ARG A 306 -8.28 -18.65 7.37
N ALA A 307 -7.35 -17.76 7.02
CA ALA A 307 -6.43 -17.14 7.97
C ALA A 307 -7.16 -16.31 9.04
N ILE A 308 -8.16 -15.52 8.64
CA ILE A 308 -8.99 -14.74 9.57
C ILE A 308 -9.76 -15.67 10.51
N LYS A 309 -10.39 -16.73 9.98
CA LYS A 309 -11.07 -17.74 10.82
C LYS A 309 -10.11 -18.44 11.78
N LEU A 310 -8.90 -18.75 11.32
CA LEU A 310 -7.87 -19.38 12.18
C LEU A 310 -7.39 -18.44 13.29
N ALA A 311 -7.23 -17.14 13.00
CA ALA A 311 -6.76 -16.16 13.97
C ALA A 311 -7.83 -15.76 15.01
N PHE A 312 -9.10 -15.68 14.61
CA PHE A 312 -10.18 -15.11 15.44
C PHE A 312 -11.25 -16.13 15.87
N GLY A 313 -11.21 -17.38 15.36
CA GLY A 313 -12.23 -18.39 15.68
C GLY A 313 -13.64 -17.91 15.37
N GLU A 314 -14.58 -18.15 16.30
CA GLU A 314 -15.97 -17.71 16.15
C GLU A 314 -16.10 -16.16 16.05
N TYR A 315 -15.19 -15.41 16.64
CA TYR A 315 -15.22 -13.95 16.57
C TYR A 315 -14.98 -13.39 15.15
N ALA A 316 -14.42 -14.21 14.24
CA ALA A 316 -14.24 -13.83 12.85
C ALA A 316 -15.55 -13.37 12.17
N TYR A 317 -16.69 -13.91 12.60
CA TYR A 317 -18.02 -13.60 12.05
C TYR A 317 -18.59 -12.25 12.51
N ASP A 318 -18.04 -11.69 13.61
CA ASP A 318 -18.41 -10.35 14.12
C ASP A 318 -17.57 -9.23 13.50
N LEU A 319 -16.42 -9.56 12.88
CA LEU A 319 -15.53 -8.60 12.26
C LEU A 319 -16.12 -8.00 10.97
N LYS A 320 -15.91 -6.71 10.76
CA LYS A 320 -16.10 -6.07 9.46
C LYS A 320 -14.81 -6.20 8.66
N ILE A 321 -14.92 -6.70 7.45
CA ILE A 321 -13.76 -6.94 6.57
C ILE A 321 -14.05 -6.24 5.24
N ASN A 322 -13.12 -5.45 4.74
CA ASN A 322 -13.24 -4.88 3.40
C ASN A 322 -11.92 -4.97 2.63
N SER A 323 -11.96 -4.59 1.35
CA SER A 323 -10.75 -4.41 0.56
C SER A 323 -10.81 -3.09 -0.21
N THR A 324 -9.87 -2.20 0.09
CA THR A 324 -9.66 -0.93 -0.62
C THR A 324 -9.29 -1.15 -2.09
N LYS A 325 -8.72 -2.33 -2.43
CA LYS A 325 -8.39 -2.72 -3.80
C LYS A 325 -9.60 -2.83 -4.71
N SER A 326 -10.81 -2.92 -4.15
CA SER A 326 -12.06 -2.84 -4.92
C SER A 326 -12.26 -1.48 -5.61
N MET A 327 -11.52 -0.45 -5.21
CA MET A 327 -11.62 0.92 -5.74
C MET A 327 -10.33 1.40 -6.40
N VAL A 328 -9.18 1.10 -5.82
CA VAL A 328 -7.89 1.60 -6.32
C VAL A 328 -7.09 0.56 -7.11
N GLY A 329 -7.51 -0.71 -7.13
CA GLY A 329 -6.72 -1.81 -7.66
C GLY A 329 -5.59 -2.21 -6.72
N HIS A 330 -4.69 -3.04 -7.21
CA HIS A 330 -3.54 -3.51 -6.46
C HIS A 330 -2.30 -2.68 -6.79
N LEU A 331 -1.92 -1.78 -5.89
CA LEU A 331 -0.78 -0.88 -6.07
C LEU A 331 0.56 -1.54 -5.72
N LEU A 332 0.63 -2.87 -5.68
CA LEU A 332 1.84 -3.66 -5.40
C LEU A 332 2.56 -3.14 -4.14
N GLY A 333 3.79 -2.61 -4.27
CA GLY A 333 4.56 -2.10 -3.13
C GLY A 333 3.94 -0.92 -2.40
N ALA A 334 3.04 -0.17 -3.04
CA ALA A 334 2.33 0.94 -2.41
C ALA A 334 1.04 0.51 -1.68
N ALA A 335 0.51 -0.69 -1.97
CA ALA A 335 -0.82 -1.11 -1.53
C ALA A 335 -1.03 -0.98 -0.02
N GLY A 336 -0.16 -1.59 0.78
CA GLY A 336 -0.30 -1.58 2.24
C GLY A 336 -0.21 -0.20 2.87
N ALA A 337 0.51 0.75 2.24
CA ALA A 337 0.57 2.12 2.73
C ALA A 337 -0.73 2.90 2.44
N VAL A 338 -1.35 2.68 1.28
CA VAL A 338 -2.68 3.25 0.95
C VAL A 338 -3.74 2.68 1.90
N GLU A 339 -3.70 1.39 2.18
CA GLU A 339 -4.59 0.69 3.10
C GLU A 339 -4.41 1.16 4.54
N PHE A 340 -3.17 1.43 4.96
CA PHE A 340 -2.90 2.05 6.26
C PHE A 340 -3.56 3.44 6.38
N VAL A 341 -3.42 4.30 5.37
CA VAL A 341 -4.09 5.61 5.34
C VAL A 341 -5.61 5.44 5.38
N THR A 342 -6.16 4.44 4.70
CA THR A 342 -7.59 4.10 4.76
C THR A 342 -8.01 3.77 6.19
N CYS A 343 -7.29 2.87 6.88
CA CYS A 343 -7.59 2.52 8.27
C CYS A 343 -7.55 3.73 9.22
N VAL A 344 -6.56 4.62 9.06
CA VAL A 344 -6.49 5.86 9.85
C VAL A 344 -7.73 6.72 9.63
N LYS A 345 -8.18 6.87 8.38
CA LYS A 345 -9.38 7.66 8.05
C LYS A 345 -10.66 7.02 8.59
N GLU A 346 -10.77 5.70 8.54
CA GLU A 346 -11.91 4.96 9.10
C GLU A 346 -11.99 5.10 10.61
N ILE A 347 -10.86 5.02 11.32
CA ILE A 347 -10.77 5.28 12.76
C ILE A 347 -11.22 6.71 13.09
N GLN A 348 -10.77 7.71 12.31
CA GLN A 348 -11.06 9.11 12.57
C GLN A 348 -12.53 9.46 12.36
N GLU A 349 -13.14 8.94 11.29
CA GLU A 349 -14.50 9.32 10.89
C GLU A 349 -15.57 8.36 11.41
N GLY A 350 -15.18 7.19 11.97
CA GLY A 350 -16.14 6.15 12.35
C GLY A 350 -16.91 5.64 11.13
N TYR A 351 -16.22 5.45 10.04
CA TYR A 351 -16.82 5.04 8.77
C TYR A 351 -16.01 3.91 8.13
N ILE A 352 -16.59 2.72 8.01
CA ILE A 352 -16.01 1.55 7.34
C ILE A 352 -16.58 1.47 5.93
N HIS A 353 -15.73 1.55 4.92
CA HIS A 353 -16.15 1.55 3.53
C HIS A 353 -16.59 0.17 3.05
N ARG A 354 -17.49 0.14 2.08
CA ARG A 354 -17.92 -1.10 1.41
C ARG A 354 -16.85 -1.65 0.48
N THR A 355 -16.85 -2.96 0.26
CA THR A 355 -16.13 -3.62 -0.82
C THR A 355 -16.92 -3.42 -2.13
N VAL A 356 -16.47 -2.50 -2.98
CA VAL A 356 -17.18 -2.15 -4.20
C VAL A 356 -17.19 -3.32 -5.18
N GLY A 357 -18.32 -3.54 -5.86
CA GLY A 357 -18.47 -4.61 -6.83
C GLY A 357 -18.79 -5.99 -6.23
N LEU A 358 -18.70 -6.18 -4.92
CA LEU A 358 -19.10 -7.41 -4.24
C LEU A 358 -20.62 -7.60 -4.32
N ARG A 359 -21.07 -8.66 -4.99
CA ARG A 359 -22.49 -9.01 -5.16
C ARG A 359 -22.85 -10.28 -4.42
N GLU A 360 -22.06 -11.33 -4.61
CA GLU A 360 -22.34 -12.66 -4.09
C GLU A 360 -21.03 -13.37 -3.75
N THR A 361 -21.01 -14.08 -2.64
CA THR A 361 -19.86 -14.87 -2.20
C THR A 361 -20.07 -16.36 -2.49
N GLU A 362 -18.99 -17.13 -2.54
CA GLU A 362 -19.05 -18.60 -2.55
C GLU A 362 -19.14 -19.15 -1.10
N GLU A 363 -19.45 -20.42 -0.94
CA GLU A 363 -19.76 -21.06 0.36
C GLU A 363 -18.66 -20.88 1.41
N GLU A 364 -17.38 -20.98 1.03
CA GLU A 364 -16.28 -20.83 1.97
C GLU A 364 -15.99 -19.36 2.33
N LEU A 365 -16.49 -18.39 1.55
CA LEU A 365 -16.41 -16.96 1.80
C LEU A 365 -17.66 -16.47 2.53
N ASP A 366 -17.79 -16.80 3.80
CA ASP A 366 -18.99 -16.62 4.62
C ASP A 366 -18.84 -15.56 5.72
N LEU A 367 -17.76 -14.77 5.71
CA LEU A 367 -17.55 -13.66 6.64
C LEU A 367 -18.25 -12.36 6.19
N ASN A 368 -18.23 -11.34 7.02
CA ASN A 368 -18.79 -10.03 6.69
C ASN A 368 -17.78 -9.17 5.89
N TYR A 369 -17.82 -9.26 4.56
CA TYR A 369 -16.94 -8.51 3.66
C TYR A 369 -17.45 -7.11 3.29
N CYS A 370 -18.25 -6.50 4.12
CA CYS A 370 -18.77 -5.13 3.96
C CYS A 370 -19.36 -4.89 2.56
N ARG A 371 -20.48 -5.53 2.25
CA ARG A 371 -21.25 -5.21 1.02
C ARG A 371 -21.78 -3.79 1.04
N ASP A 372 -22.09 -3.30 2.24
CA ASP A 372 -22.48 -1.93 2.53
C ASP A 372 -21.45 -1.28 3.44
N SER A 373 -21.42 0.05 3.46
CA SER A 373 -20.60 0.81 4.39
C SER A 373 -21.26 0.84 5.78
N TYR A 374 -20.45 0.98 6.83
CA TYR A 374 -20.92 1.10 8.20
C TYR A 374 -20.50 2.44 8.79
N GLU A 375 -21.40 3.07 9.53
CA GLU A 375 -21.13 4.24 10.38
C GLU A 375 -21.10 3.76 11.83
N GLU A 376 -19.91 3.55 12.36
CA GLU A 376 -19.71 3.08 13.74
C GLU A 376 -18.32 3.43 14.24
N GLU A 377 -18.15 3.47 15.55
CA GLU A 377 -16.82 3.69 16.14
C GLU A 377 -15.87 2.54 15.81
N VAL A 378 -14.65 2.88 15.40
CA VAL A 378 -13.57 1.95 15.10
C VAL A 378 -12.44 2.14 16.11
N PRO A 379 -12.50 1.50 17.30
CA PRO A 379 -11.47 1.62 18.33
C PRO A 379 -10.14 1.01 17.91
N TYR A 380 -10.20 -0.11 17.18
CA TYR A 380 -9.05 -0.85 16.67
C TYR A 380 -9.28 -1.27 15.22
N ALA A 381 -8.29 -1.07 14.38
CA ALA A 381 -8.25 -1.53 12.99
C ALA A 381 -6.99 -2.36 12.74
N LEU A 382 -7.10 -3.41 11.95
CA LEU A 382 -5.97 -4.20 11.45
C LEU A 382 -5.91 -4.09 9.94
N THR A 383 -4.72 -3.90 9.37
CA THR A 383 -4.51 -3.99 7.92
C THR A 383 -3.51 -5.09 7.59
N ASN A 384 -3.85 -5.91 6.60
CA ASN A 384 -3.07 -7.07 6.17
C ASN A 384 -2.45 -6.85 4.79
N SER A 385 -1.25 -7.33 4.61
CA SER A 385 -0.63 -7.47 3.29
C SER A 385 0.03 -8.83 3.15
N LEU A 386 -0.28 -9.51 2.05
CA LEU A 386 0.25 -10.83 1.70
C LEU A 386 1.03 -10.70 0.39
N GLY A 387 2.34 -10.96 0.42
CA GLY A 387 3.22 -10.74 -0.72
C GLY A 387 3.74 -12.04 -1.33
N PHE A 388 4.01 -12.03 -2.63
CA PHE A 388 4.75 -13.09 -3.29
C PHE A 388 6.05 -13.40 -2.53
N GLY A 389 6.42 -14.67 -2.45
CA GLY A 389 7.49 -15.16 -1.57
C GLY A 389 6.98 -15.59 -0.19
N GLY A 390 5.66 -15.47 0.06
CA GLY A 390 5.04 -15.82 1.35
C GLY A 390 5.27 -14.77 2.44
N HIS A 391 5.48 -13.51 2.05
CA HIS A 391 5.65 -12.40 2.99
C HIS A 391 4.30 -11.95 3.53
N ASN A 392 4.06 -12.11 4.82
CA ASN A 392 2.84 -11.67 5.50
C ASN A 392 3.16 -10.56 6.49
N ALA A 393 2.40 -9.49 6.47
CA ALA A 393 2.51 -8.37 7.38
C ALA A 393 1.15 -7.86 7.82
N SER A 394 1.03 -7.51 9.11
CA SER A 394 -0.16 -6.90 9.68
C SER A 394 0.24 -5.73 10.58
N LEU A 395 -0.49 -4.62 10.48
CA LEU A 395 -0.35 -3.44 11.32
C LEU A 395 -1.63 -3.23 12.13
N LEU A 396 -1.49 -3.04 13.44
CA LEU A 396 -2.61 -2.79 14.35
C LEU A 396 -2.62 -1.32 14.76
N LEU A 397 -3.72 -0.66 14.42
CA LEU A 397 -3.99 0.74 14.76
C LEU A 397 -5.02 0.82 15.88
N LYS A 398 -4.90 1.87 16.68
CA LYS A 398 -5.82 2.23 17.74
C LYS A 398 -6.24 3.68 17.61
N LYS A 399 -7.51 3.96 17.91
CA LYS A 399 -8.03 5.32 18.04
C LYS A 399 -7.25 6.08 19.13
N TYR A 400 -6.69 7.23 18.78
CA TYR A 400 -6.06 8.10 19.76
C TYR A 400 -7.13 8.77 20.61
N MET A 401 -6.93 8.77 21.91
CA MET A 401 -7.76 9.49 22.90
C MET A 401 -6.84 10.41 23.69
N GLU A 402 -7.16 11.70 23.71
CA GLU A 402 -6.42 12.72 24.48
C GLU A 402 -6.44 12.48 25.99
#